data_77693de9c23c760eb279d065b08cc8a4
#
_entry.id   77693de9c23c760eb279d065b08cc8a4
#
_cell.length_a   1.000
_cell.length_b   1.000
_cell.length_c   1.000
_cell.angle_alpha   90.00
_cell.angle_beta   90.00
_cell.angle_gamma   90.00
#
_symmetry.space_group_name_H-M   'P 1'
#
loop_
_entity.id
_entity.type
_entity.pdbx_description
1 polymer ?
#
loop_
_entity_poly.entity_id
_entity_poly.type
_entity_poly.pdbx_seq_one_letter_code
_entity_poly.pdbx_strand_id
1 'polypeptide(L)'
;MGFPVSANHNRGSSINREKRTDFFIAGNSKSGTSALYFFLSQHPELCMSSPKEPNFFATDFCHDRDIGAFTKKSLTEYLSFFDNAAGDRLWGEASACYLYSKEAAKNIYSFNPDAQIIVIFREPVSFLHSYHLQQLKN
;
A
#
# COMPACT_ATOMS: atom_id res chain seq x y z
N MET A 1 -1.80 -2.38 42.21
CA MET A 1 -0.52 -1.94 41.61
C MET A 1 -0.80 -1.47 40.22
N GLY A 2 -0.87 -0.15 40.02
CA GLY A 2 -1.13 0.44 38.70
C GLY A 2 0.18 0.69 37.97
N PHE A 3 0.25 0.31 36.69
CA PHE A 3 1.35 0.68 35.83
C PHE A 3 1.11 2.12 35.32
N PRO A 4 2.08 3.03 35.39
CA PRO A 4 1.94 4.37 34.84
C PRO A 4 2.08 4.32 33.33
N VAL A 5 1.01 4.67 32.61
CA VAL A 5 1.04 4.98 31.20
C VAL A 5 1.67 6.35 31.04
N SER A 6 2.94 6.40 30.69
CA SER A 6 3.63 7.63 30.36
C SER A 6 3.25 8.04 28.93
N ALA A 7 2.23 8.89 28.81
CA ALA A 7 1.90 9.58 27.57
C ALA A 7 2.91 10.72 27.37
N ASN A 8 3.97 10.47 26.65
CA ASN A 8 4.89 11.52 26.26
C ASN A 8 4.42 12.12 24.93
N HIS A 9 3.47 13.06 25.01
CA HIS A 9 3.05 13.90 23.89
C HIS A 9 4.10 15.01 23.72
N ASN A 10 5.14 14.73 23.00
CA ASN A 10 6.05 15.78 22.53
C ASN A 10 5.45 16.43 21.26
N ARG A 11 4.56 17.41 21.46
CA ARG A 11 4.11 18.33 20.40
C ARG A 11 5.14 19.43 20.30
N GLY A 12 5.99 19.36 19.27
CA GLY A 12 6.87 20.50 19.02
C GLY A 12 8.03 20.19 18.08
N SER A 13 7.75 20.10 16.80
CA SER A 13 8.50 20.68 15.67
C SER A 13 7.82 20.19 14.39
N SER A 14 7.51 21.11 13.48
CA SER A 14 7.17 20.79 12.10
C SER A 14 8.42 20.20 11.44
N ILE A 15 8.69 18.95 11.71
CA ILE A 15 9.67 18.16 10.97
C ILE A 15 9.11 18.08 9.58
N ASN A 16 9.83 18.63 8.62
CA ASN A 16 9.58 18.47 7.20
C ASN A 16 9.64 16.95 6.93
N ARG A 17 8.48 16.28 7.05
CA ARG A 17 8.40 14.83 6.91
C ARG A 17 8.73 14.52 5.47
N GLU A 18 9.86 13.85 5.25
CA GLU A 18 10.18 13.36 3.92
C GLU A 18 8.96 12.61 3.38
N LYS A 19 8.51 13.00 2.18
CA LYS A 19 7.36 12.38 1.52
C LYS A 19 7.64 10.90 1.29
N ARG A 20 7.06 10.02 2.10
CA ARG A 20 7.23 8.56 2.01
C ARG A 20 5.95 7.86 2.41
N THR A 21 5.70 6.72 1.76
CA THR A 21 4.57 5.86 2.11
C THR A 21 4.83 5.18 3.45
N ASP A 22 3.88 5.29 4.37
CA ASP A 22 3.99 4.79 5.74
C ASP A 22 3.54 3.34 5.89
N PHE A 23 2.57 2.92 5.07
CA PHE A 23 2.09 1.54 5.11
C PHE A 23 1.69 1.02 3.72
N PHE A 24 1.78 -0.28 3.58
CA PHE A 24 1.49 -1.01 2.35
C PHE A 24 0.51 -2.14 2.62
N ILE A 25 -0.47 -2.30 1.73
CA ILE A 25 -1.42 -3.41 1.76
C ILE A 25 -1.08 -4.37 0.63
N ALA A 26 -0.67 -5.57 0.99
CA ALA A 26 -0.40 -6.68 0.07
C ALA A 26 -1.39 -7.82 0.33
N GLY A 27 -1.50 -8.76 -0.58
CA GLY A 27 -2.36 -9.93 -0.35
C GLY A 27 -2.65 -10.72 -1.62
N ASN A 28 -3.39 -11.79 -1.46
CA ASN A 28 -3.89 -12.52 -2.61
C ASN A 28 -4.95 -11.70 -3.36
N SER A 29 -5.02 -11.86 -4.67
CA SER A 29 -6.17 -11.41 -5.43
C SER A 29 -7.46 -11.92 -4.79
N LYS A 30 -8.55 -11.11 -4.79
CA LYS A 30 -9.85 -11.50 -4.19
C LYS A 30 -9.84 -11.73 -2.67
N SER A 31 -8.82 -11.27 -1.95
CA SER A 31 -8.74 -11.37 -0.48
C SER A 31 -9.30 -10.16 0.26
N GLY A 32 -9.78 -9.13 -0.44
CA GLY A 32 -10.39 -7.96 0.17
C GLY A 32 -9.48 -6.73 0.26
N THR A 33 -8.31 -6.72 -0.39
CA THR A 33 -7.42 -5.55 -0.43
C THR A 33 -8.12 -4.29 -0.93
N SER A 34 -9.02 -4.42 -1.92
CA SER A 34 -9.81 -3.29 -2.43
C SER A 34 -10.81 -2.76 -1.40
N ALA A 35 -11.48 -3.65 -0.68
CA ALA A 35 -12.42 -3.22 0.37
C ALA A 35 -11.69 -2.47 1.49
N LEU A 36 -10.57 -3.02 1.97
CA LEU A 36 -9.76 -2.34 2.97
C LEU A 36 -9.24 -0.99 2.45
N TYR A 37 -8.74 -0.93 1.22
CA TYR A 37 -8.31 0.32 0.60
C TYR A 37 -9.43 1.38 0.62
N PHE A 38 -10.65 1.03 0.22
CA PHE A 38 -11.78 1.98 0.22
C PHE A 38 -12.19 2.41 1.62
N PHE A 39 -12.16 1.53 2.62
CA PHE A 39 -12.43 1.91 4.00
C PHE A 39 -11.38 2.88 4.54
N LEU A 40 -10.10 2.60 4.31
CA LEU A 40 -9.00 3.46 4.76
C LEU A 40 -8.98 4.80 4.03
N SER A 41 -9.39 4.85 2.76
CA SER A 41 -9.50 6.11 1.99
C SER A 41 -10.50 7.10 2.59
N GLN A 42 -11.43 6.64 3.41
CA GLN A 42 -12.41 7.49 4.08
C GLN A 42 -11.92 8.02 5.43
N HIS A 43 -10.78 7.54 5.91
CA HIS A 43 -10.27 7.94 7.22
C HIS A 43 -9.58 9.32 7.13
N PRO A 44 -9.92 10.28 8.00
CA PRO A 44 -9.43 11.66 7.89
C PRO A 44 -7.91 11.82 8.07
N GLU A 45 -7.27 10.90 8.80
CA GLU A 45 -5.82 10.93 9.07
C GLU A 45 -5.01 10.12 8.06
N LEU A 46 -5.65 9.48 7.07
CA LEU A 46 -4.98 8.68 6.07
C LEU A 46 -5.08 9.31 4.68
N CYS A 47 -4.05 9.12 3.88
CA CYS A 47 -4.05 9.43 2.46
C CYS A 47 -3.66 8.17 1.68
N MET A 48 -4.62 7.59 0.98
CA MET A 48 -4.36 6.43 0.13
C MET A 48 -3.92 6.88 -1.27
N SER A 49 -3.00 6.16 -1.88
CA SER A 49 -2.54 6.43 -3.25
C SER A 49 -3.67 6.43 -4.26
N SER A 50 -3.69 7.36 -5.18
CA SER A 50 -4.61 7.38 -6.30
C SER A 50 -3.82 7.50 -7.61
N PRO A 51 -3.87 6.48 -8.46
CA PRO A 51 -4.74 5.29 -8.46
C PRO A 51 -4.34 4.22 -7.43
N LYS A 52 -5.28 3.30 -7.16
CA LYS A 52 -5.01 2.04 -6.46
C LYS A 52 -4.10 1.16 -7.33
N GLU A 53 -3.31 0.31 -6.67
CA GLU A 53 -2.34 -0.59 -7.30
C GLU A 53 -1.28 0.13 -8.14
N PRO A 54 -0.53 1.08 -7.56
CA PRO A 54 0.61 1.69 -8.26
C PRO A 54 1.65 0.67 -8.69
N ASN A 55 1.79 -0.45 -7.99
CA ASN A 55 2.71 -1.55 -8.28
C ASN A 55 4.19 -1.11 -8.42
N PHE A 56 4.54 0.02 -7.85
CA PHE A 56 5.82 0.70 -8.05
C PHE A 56 7.02 -0.13 -7.61
N PHE A 57 6.88 -0.84 -6.48
CA PHE A 57 7.99 -1.60 -5.89
C PHE A 57 8.14 -3.03 -6.43
N ALA A 58 7.18 -3.53 -7.21
CA ALA A 58 7.24 -4.83 -7.87
C ALA A 58 7.98 -4.75 -9.22
N THR A 59 9.25 -4.37 -9.18
CA THR A 59 10.06 -4.11 -10.37
C THR A 59 10.31 -5.35 -11.23
N ASP A 60 10.23 -6.53 -10.64
CA ASP A 60 10.31 -7.82 -11.33
C ASP A 60 9.09 -8.15 -12.20
N PHE A 61 7.99 -7.41 -12.04
CA PHE A 61 6.80 -7.52 -12.89
C PHE A 61 6.77 -6.49 -14.02
N CYS A 62 7.66 -5.51 -14.01
CA CYS A 62 7.82 -4.56 -15.09
C CYS A 62 8.53 -5.24 -16.26
N HIS A 63 7.85 -5.43 -17.39
CA HIS A 63 8.43 -5.93 -18.63
C HIS A 63 8.71 -4.76 -19.57
N ASP A 64 9.68 -4.96 -20.51
CA ASP A 64 10.07 -3.97 -21.53
C ASP A 64 8.93 -3.56 -22.49
N ARG A 65 7.80 -4.24 -22.42
CA ARG A 65 6.56 -3.85 -23.09
C ARG A 65 5.68 -3.13 -22.07
N ASP A 66 5.84 -1.84 -21.98
CA ASP A 66 5.08 -0.92 -21.11
C ASP A 66 3.57 -0.95 -21.38
N ILE A 67 2.92 -2.07 -21.06
CA ILE A 67 1.49 -2.24 -21.25
C ILE A 67 0.81 -2.43 -19.89
N GLY A 68 0.02 -1.43 -19.47
CA GLY A 68 -0.90 -1.53 -18.35
C GLY A 68 -0.30 -1.20 -16.97
N ALA A 69 -0.79 -1.88 -15.93
CA ALA A 69 -0.54 -1.56 -14.53
C ALA A 69 0.91 -1.75 -14.05
N PHE A 70 1.75 -2.44 -14.82
CA PHE A 70 3.16 -2.73 -14.49
C PHE A 70 4.15 -1.89 -15.29
N THR A 71 3.74 -0.72 -15.74
CA THR A 71 4.63 0.27 -16.36
C THR A 71 5.66 0.77 -15.37
N LYS A 72 6.91 0.89 -15.81
CA LYS A 72 7.99 1.47 -14.99
C LYS A 72 7.70 2.95 -14.72
N LYS A 73 7.62 3.32 -13.45
CA LYS A 73 7.35 4.68 -12.97
C LYS A 73 8.59 5.29 -12.34
N SER A 74 8.73 6.60 -12.45
CA SER A 74 9.72 7.35 -11.66
C SER A 74 9.23 7.54 -10.23
N LEU A 75 10.16 7.80 -9.30
CA LEU A 75 9.81 8.11 -7.91
C LEU A 75 8.90 9.36 -7.83
N THR A 76 9.17 10.36 -8.65
CA THR A 76 8.35 11.59 -8.71
C THR A 76 6.92 11.28 -9.13
N GLU A 77 6.74 10.43 -10.13
CA GLU A 77 5.42 9.97 -10.57
C GLU A 77 4.71 9.16 -9.48
N TYR A 78 5.42 8.26 -8.80
CA TYR A 78 4.87 7.51 -7.69
C TYR A 78 4.39 8.42 -6.54
N LEU A 79 5.20 9.41 -6.15
CA LEU A 79 4.85 10.34 -5.09
C LEU A 79 3.67 11.25 -5.47
N SER A 80 3.46 11.54 -6.76
CA SER A 80 2.31 12.33 -7.22
C SER A 80 0.95 11.63 -6.97
N PHE A 81 0.95 10.33 -6.75
CA PHE A 81 -0.28 9.60 -6.37
C PHE A 81 -0.83 9.97 -5.00
N PHE A 82 -0.07 10.74 -4.22
CA PHE A 82 -0.44 11.26 -2.91
C PHE A 82 -0.62 12.79 -2.89
N ASP A 83 -0.74 13.44 -4.04
CA ASP A 83 -0.84 14.91 -4.14
C ASP A 83 -2.05 15.51 -3.40
N ASN A 84 -3.06 14.70 -3.10
CA ASN A 84 -4.20 15.10 -2.26
C ASN A 84 -3.93 15.01 -0.76
N ALA A 85 -2.72 14.62 -0.35
CA ALA A 85 -2.36 14.57 1.07
C ALA A 85 -2.17 15.97 1.63
N ALA A 86 -3.11 16.41 2.48
CA ALA A 86 -3.01 17.64 3.23
C ALA A 86 -2.62 17.35 4.68
N GLY A 87 -1.68 18.13 5.24
CA GLY A 87 -1.25 18.00 6.64
C GLY A 87 -0.41 16.75 6.92
N ASP A 88 -0.42 16.32 8.19
CA ASP A 88 0.39 15.21 8.72
C ASP A 88 -0.29 13.84 8.54
N ARG A 89 -0.99 13.60 7.43
CA ARG A 89 -1.62 12.32 7.16
C ARG A 89 -0.60 11.22 6.94
N LEU A 90 -0.94 10.00 7.36
CA LEU A 90 -0.20 8.80 7.01
C LEU A 90 -0.52 8.40 5.56
N TRP A 91 0.50 8.11 4.79
CA TRP A 91 0.35 7.68 3.41
C TRP A 91 0.31 6.17 3.30
N GLY A 92 -0.69 5.66 2.60
CA GLY A 92 -0.86 4.24 2.37
C GLY A 92 -1.09 3.89 0.91
N GLU A 93 -0.63 2.74 0.51
CA GLU A 93 -0.96 2.17 -0.80
C GLU A 93 -1.41 0.72 -0.70
N ALA A 94 -2.12 0.25 -1.72
CA ALA A 94 -2.56 -1.13 -1.82
C ALA A 94 -2.20 -1.71 -3.18
N SER A 95 -1.18 -2.55 -3.20
CA SER A 95 -0.73 -3.30 -4.38
C SER A 95 -0.68 -4.79 -4.01
N ALA A 96 -1.70 -5.54 -4.41
CA ALA A 96 -1.83 -6.95 -4.08
C ALA A 96 -0.62 -7.76 -4.56
N CYS A 97 -0.05 -7.42 -5.72
CA CYS A 97 1.07 -8.12 -6.34
C CYS A 97 2.36 -8.12 -5.50
N TYR A 98 2.53 -7.23 -4.52
CA TYR A 98 3.71 -7.22 -3.66
C TYR A 98 3.91 -8.53 -2.89
N LEU A 99 2.84 -9.27 -2.65
CA LEU A 99 2.93 -10.59 -2.02
C LEU A 99 3.68 -11.61 -2.89
N TYR A 100 3.63 -11.47 -4.20
CA TYR A 100 4.23 -12.41 -5.17
C TYR A 100 5.57 -11.93 -5.73
N SER A 101 5.86 -10.63 -5.59
CA SER A 101 7.10 -10.03 -6.08
C SER A 101 8.29 -10.47 -5.23
N LYS A 102 9.38 -10.84 -5.89
CA LYS A 102 10.65 -11.17 -5.26
C LYS A 102 11.44 -9.92 -4.86
N GLU A 103 11.12 -8.78 -5.45
CA GLU A 103 11.84 -7.51 -5.25
C GLU A 103 11.08 -6.52 -4.37
N ALA A 104 9.74 -6.59 -4.30
CA ALA A 104 8.94 -5.57 -3.63
C ALA A 104 9.33 -5.36 -2.17
N ALA A 105 9.49 -6.43 -1.39
CA ALA A 105 9.84 -6.31 0.03
C ALA A 105 11.18 -5.60 0.25
N LYS A 106 12.20 -5.92 -0.55
CA LYS A 106 13.51 -5.27 -0.51
C LYS A 106 13.42 -3.80 -0.92
N ASN A 107 12.69 -3.51 -2.00
CA ASN A 107 12.53 -2.16 -2.52
C ASN A 107 11.75 -1.28 -1.52
N ILE A 108 10.69 -1.78 -0.90
CA ILE A 108 9.94 -1.09 0.15
C ILE A 108 10.85 -0.81 1.36
N TYR A 109 11.59 -1.79 1.83
CA TYR A 109 12.52 -1.62 2.95
C TYR A 109 13.59 -0.58 2.66
N SER A 110 14.14 -0.57 1.45
CA SER A 110 15.13 0.44 1.03
C SER A 110 14.54 1.85 0.93
N PHE A 111 13.26 1.97 0.59
CA PHE A 111 12.54 3.24 0.48
C PHE A 111 12.11 3.78 1.85
N ASN A 112 11.54 2.91 2.69
CA ASN A 112 11.12 3.24 4.05
C ASN A 112 11.26 2.01 4.97
N PRO A 113 12.36 1.89 5.73
CA PRO A 113 12.56 0.75 6.62
C PRO A 113 11.56 0.67 7.79
N ASP A 114 10.88 1.77 8.10
CA ASP A 114 9.86 1.84 9.17
C ASP A 114 8.44 1.58 8.63
N ALA A 115 8.29 1.28 7.34
CA ALA A 115 6.99 1.05 6.74
C ALA A 115 6.26 -0.13 7.38
N GLN A 116 4.96 0.04 7.63
CA GLN A 116 4.09 -1.02 8.10
C GLN A 116 3.56 -1.83 6.93
N ILE A 117 3.55 -3.16 7.05
CA ILE A 117 3.04 -4.05 6.01
C ILE A 117 1.78 -4.76 6.52
N ILE A 118 0.67 -4.54 5.84
CA ILE A 118 -0.61 -5.23 6.08
C ILE A 118 -0.76 -6.31 5.02
N VAL A 119 -0.80 -7.57 5.43
CA VAL A 119 -0.99 -8.68 4.50
C VAL A 119 -2.37 -9.30 4.72
N ILE A 120 -3.15 -9.42 3.63
CA ILE A 120 -4.49 -9.98 3.68
C ILE A 120 -4.50 -11.31 2.95
N PHE A 121 -4.90 -12.34 3.66
CA PHE A 121 -5.14 -13.68 3.12
C PHE A 121 -6.63 -14.01 3.14
N ARG A 122 -7.02 -14.89 2.26
CA ARG A 122 -8.36 -15.47 2.21
C ARG A 122 -8.25 -16.99 2.28
N GLU A 123 -9.24 -17.60 2.91
CA GLU A 123 -9.37 -19.06 2.95
C GLU A 123 -9.38 -19.61 1.52
N PRO A 124 -8.60 -20.70 1.23
CA PRO A 124 -8.34 -21.17 -0.14
C PRO A 124 -9.58 -21.53 -0.94
N VAL A 125 -10.58 -22.21 -0.34
CA VAL A 125 -11.81 -22.61 -1.05
C VAL A 125 -12.63 -21.38 -1.46
N SER A 126 -12.80 -20.42 -0.54
CA SER A 126 -13.48 -19.15 -0.81
C SER A 126 -12.74 -18.31 -1.85
N PHE A 127 -11.41 -18.36 -1.86
CA PHE A 127 -10.58 -17.73 -2.89
C PHE A 127 -10.85 -18.33 -4.26
N LEU A 128 -10.77 -19.67 -4.40
CA LEU A 128 -10.99 -20.37 -5.66
C LEU A 128 -12.37 -20.10 -6.24
N HIS A 129 -13.41 -20.14 -5.40
CA HIS A 129 -14.77 -19.82 -5.82
C HIS A 129 -14.88 -18.37 -6.34
N SER A 130 -14.35 -17.39 -5.59
CA SER A 130 -14.37 -15.98 -5.99
C SER A 130 -13.56 -15.71 -7.26
N TYR A 131 -12.43 -16.40 -7.42
CA TYR A 131 -11.58 -16.28 -8.61
C TYR A 131 -12.27 -16.89 -9.84
N HIS A 132 -12.87 -18.06 -9.70
CA HIS A 132 -13.63 -18.73 -10.77
C HIS A 132 -14.79 -17.83 -11.28
N LEU A 133 -15.56 -17.25 -10.35
CA LEU A 133 -16.65 -16.33 -10.72
C LEU A 133 -16.16 -15.08 -11.47
N GLN A 134 -14.95 -14.63 -11.20
CA GLN A 134 -14.36 -13.51 -11.95
C GLN A 134 -13.99 -13.92 -13.38
N GLN A 135 -13.42 -15.12 -13.56
CA GLN A 135 -13.05 -15.62 -14.90
C GLN A 135 -14.27 -15.81 -15.81
N LEU A 136 -15.43 -16.11 -15.24
CA LEU A 136 -16.68 -16.25 -16.00
C LEU A 136 -17.29 -14.90 -16.45
N LYS A 137 -16.82 -13.77 -15.90
CA LYS A 137 -17.33 -12.43 -16.22
C LYS A 137 -16.45 -11.67 -17.22
N ASN A 138 -15.28 -12.18 -17.54
CA ASN A 138 -14.35 -11.65 -18.53
C ASN A 138 -14.43 -12.47 -19.82
#